data_fcbee9a3fec2497e38b44dc4df78196c
#
_entry.id   fcbee9a3fec2497e38b44dc4df78196c
#
_cell.length_a   1.000
_cell.length_b   1.000
_cell.length_c   1.000
_cell.angle_alpha   90.00
_cell.angle_beta   90.00
_cell.angle_gamma   90.00
#
_symmetry.space_group_name_H-M   'P 1'
#
loop_
_entity.id
_entity.type
_entity.pdbx_description
1 polymer ?
#
loop_
_entity_poly.entity_id
_entity_poly.type
_entity_poly.pdbx_seq_one_letter_code
_entity_poly.pdbx_strand_id
1 'polypeptide(L)'
;MTCREKILSNDYADLITDYVVAEELSGTSPIDFCFHGIDDGYGVANVRRSMFPPMSIGYYGYSAIPVLYGLMQTGEIVFDPENLAQTGSIRVQNPPLSLQGAGVVLGFIDTGIRYELDVFRREDGSSRIMALWDQTIQDGEPPDGFLYGTEYTRAQIDRALQTEEPTLLVPSADTNGHGTQMASVAAGSILDQGLTFRGAAPQTDIAVVKLKPAKQYLRDYYLVADGVPAYQENDVMEAVRYL
;
A
#
# COMPACT_ATOMS: atom_id res chain seq x y z
N MET A 1 -8.22 -25.09 3.83
CA MET A 1 -7.83 -23.77 3.31
C MET A 1 -6.41 -23.46 3.79
N THR A 2 -5.56 -22.98 2.90
CA THR A 2 -4.22 -22.48 3.22
C THR A 2 -4.31 -21.18 4.05
N CYS A 3 -3.22 -20.75 4.65
CA CYS A 3 -3.18 -19.48 5.39
C CYS A 3 -3.53 -18.28 4.49
N ARG A 4 -2.96 -18.23 3.28
CA ARG A 4 -3.28 -17.23 2.25
C ARG A 4 -4.79 -17.17 1.95
N GLU A 5 -5.43 -18.31 1.76
CA GLU A 5 -6.87 -18.35 1.49
C GLU A 5 -7.70 -17.82 2.66
N LYS A 6 -7.27 -18.08 3.91
CA LYS A 6 -7.93 -17.56 5.11
C LYS A 6 -7.77 -16.05 5.25
N ILE A 7 -6.57 -15.53 4.97
CA ILE A 7 -6.28 -14.08 4.96
C ILE A 7 -7.21 -13.35 3.97
N LEU A 8 -7.47 -13.94 2.82
CA LEU A 8 -8.26 -13.32 1.75
C LEU A 8 -9.77 -13.54 1.88
N SER A 9 -10.20 -14.53 2.68
CA SER A 9 -11.60 -14.94 2.79
C SER A 9 -12.41 -14.06 3.75
N ASN A 10 -13.62 -13.68 3.34
CA ASN A 10 -14.61 -13.02 4.21
C ASN A 10 -15.17 -13.96 5.30
N ASP A 11 -14.97 -15.28 5.21
CA ASP A 11 -15.38 -16.23 6.24
C ASP A 11 -14.45 -16.22 7.46
N TYR A 12 -13.32 -15.53 7.39
CA TYR A 12 -12.34 -15.41 8.46
C TYR A 12 -12.22 -13.96 8.91
N ALA A 13 -12.32 -13.76 10.22
CA ALA A 13 -12.02 -12.49 10.88
C ALA A 13 -10.51 -12.38 11.11
N ASP A 14 -9.98 -11.19 10.89
CA ASP A 14 -8.62 -10.83 11.21
C ASP A 14 -8.60 -10.21 12.60
N LEU A 15 -7.79 -10.73 13.49
CA LEU A 15 -7.62 -10.22 14.85
C LEU A 15 -6.15 -9.89 15.07
N ILE A 16 -5.87 -8.63 15.37
CA ILE A 16 -4.53 -8.20 15.78
C ILE A 16 -4.29 -8.70 17.18
N THR A 17 -3.17 -9.35 17.42
CA THR A 17 -2.83 -9.92 18.71
C THR A 17 -1.34 -9.80 19.02
N ASP A 18 -0.99 -9.90 20.28
CA ASP A 18 0.39 -10.04 20.72
C ASP A 18 0.99 -11.33 20.16
N TYR A 19 2.21 -11.26 19.63
CA TYR A 19 2.92 -12.37 18.98
C TYR A 19 3.03 -13.60 19.91
N VAL A 20 3.37 -13.39 21.18
CA VAL A 20 3.60 -14.47 22.15
C VAL A 20 2.32 -15.26 22.43
N VAL A 21 1.17 -14.59 22.55
CA VAL A 21 -0.12 -15.24 22.81
C VAL A 21 -0.55 -16.12 21.64
N ALA A 22 -0.25 -15.71 20.42
CA ALA A 22 -0.67 -16.43 19.23
C ALA A 22 0.18 -17.68 18.95
N GLU A 23 1.47 -17.67 19.28
CA GLU A 23 2.35 -18.82 19.16
C GLU A 23 1.94 -19.94 20.14
N GLU A 24 1.55 -19.58 21.36
CA GLU A 24 1.00 -20.54 22.35
C GLU A 24 -0.32 -21.16 21.90
N LEU A 25 -1.20 -20.37 21.27
CA LEU A 25 -2.49 -20.85 20.75
C LEU A 25 -2.35 -21.79 19.56
N SER A 26 -1.32 -21.59 18.71
CA SER A 26 -1.12 -22.38 17.49
C SER A 26 -0.82 -23.86 17.76
N GLY A 27 -0.26 -24.20 18.92
CA GLY A 27 0.12 -25.55 19.30
C GLY A 27 -0.98 -26.41 19.96
N THR A 28 -2.10 -25.84 20.38
CA THR A 28 -3.04 -26.52 21.30
C THR A 28 -4.52 -26.46 20.91
N SER A 29 -4.90 -25.74 19.87
CA SER A 29 -6.32 -25.48 19.59
C SER A 29 -6.86 -26.28 18.40
N PRO A 30 -8.04 -26.94 18.55
CA PRO A 30 -8.78 -27.51 17.43
C PRO A 30 -9.47 -26.44 16.56
N ILE A 31 -9.21 -25.17 16.80
CA ILE A 31 -9.83 -24.04 16.11
C ILE A 31 -9.24 -23.91 14.69
N ASP A 32 -10.11 -23.76 13.71
CA ASP A 32 -9.71 -23.50 12.33
C ASP A 32 -9.26 -22.04 12.17
N PHE A 33 -7.98 -21.78 12.40
CA PHE A 33 -7.36 -20.47 12.24
C PHE A 33 -6.01 -20.56 11.52
N CYS A 34 -5.48 -19.41 11.17
CA CYS A 34 -4.11 -19.21 10.70
C CYS A 34 -3.54 -18.01 11.44
N PHE A 35 -2.28 -18.13 11.83
CA PHE A 35 -1.55 -17.03 12.45
C PHE A 35 -0.33 -16.67 11.60
N HIS A 36 -0.04 -15.38 11.49
CA HIS A 36 1.20 -14.88 10.91
C HIS A 36 1.69 -13.65 11.70
N GLY A 37 3.00 -13.59 11.91
CA GLY A 37 3.64 -12.46 12.58
C GLY A 37 3.77 -11.26 11.65
N ILE A 38 3.53 -10.06 12.20
CA ILE A 38 3.85 -8.80 11.54
C ILE A 38 5.26 -8.38 11.91
N ASP A 39 5.56 -8.37 13.21
CA ASP A 39 6.87 -8.07 13.78
C ASP A 39 7.09 -8.86 15.08
N ASP A 40 8.10 -8.48 15.87
CA ASP A 40 8.41 -9.15 17.15
C ASP A 40 7.35 -8.94 18.23
N GLY A 41 6.46 -7.97 18.07
CA GLY A 41 5.43 -7.61 19.06
C GLY A 41 4.01 -7.96 18.62
N TYR A 42 3.74 -8.01 17.32
CA TYR A 42 2.40 -8.15 16.78
C TYR A 42 2.26 -9.25 15.73
N GLY A 43 1.08 -9.84 15.69
CA GLY A 43 0.68 -10.76 14.66
C GLY A 43 -0.81 -10.68 14.37
N VAL A 44 -1.25 -11.38 13.34
CA VAL A 44 -2.66 -11.48 12.95
C VAL A 44 -3.11 -12.92 13.01
N ALA A 45 -4.19 -13.16 13.77
CA ALA A 45 -4.91 -14.42 13.78
C ALA A 45 -6.13 -14.31 12.84
N ASN A 46 -6.15 -15.12 11.79
CA ASN A 46 -7.29 -15.25 10.88
C ASN A 46 -8.17 -16.40 11.35
N VAL A 47 -9.27 -16.09 12.02
CA VAL A 47 -10.13 -17.07 12.71
C VAL A 47 -11.49 -17.17 12.05
N ARG A 48 -12.02 -18.39 11.90
CA ARG A 48 -13.32 -18.63 11.27
C ARG A 48 -14.45 -17.89 12.01
N ARG A 49 -15.16 -17.01 11.32
CA ARG A 49 -16.22 -16.15 11.88
C ARG A 49 -17.37 -16.90 12.53
N SER A 50 -17.72 -18.09 12.03
CA SER A 50 -18.77 -18.92 12.61
C SER A 50 -18.45 -19.45 14.01
N MET A 51 -17.20 -19.30 14.47
CA MET A 51 -16.76 -19.69 15.82
C MET A 51 -16.96 -18.58 16.84
N PHE A 52 -17.31 -17.38 16.39
CA PHE A 52 -17.58 -16.24 17.27
C PHE A 52 -19.07 -15.90 17.29
N PRO A 53 -19.58 -15.37 18.40
CA PRO A 53 -20.85 -14.65 18.36
C PRO A 53 -20.74 -13.48 17.39
N PRO A 54 -21.87 -12.97 16.86
CA PRO A 54 -21.86 -11.82 15.97
C PRO A 54 -21.02 -10.69 16.58
N MET A 55 -20.08 -10.16 15.80
CA MET A 55 -19.27 -9.01 16.23
C MET A 55 -20.19 -7.84 16.55
N SER A 56 -20.20 -7.40 17.79
CA SER A 56 -20.97 -6.25 18.24
C SER A 56 -20.06 -5.31 19.02
N ILE A 57 -20.36 -4.02 18.95
CA ILE A 57 -19.69 -2.99 19.72
C ILE A 57 -19.75 -3.36 21.21
N GLY A 58 -18.60 -3.47 21.85
CA GLY A 58 -18.46 -3.77 23.29
C GLY A 58 -18.20 -5.23 23.64
N TYR A 59 -18.24 -6.17 22.68
CA TYR A 59 -17.94 -7.58 22.96
C TYR A 59 -16.44 -7.91 22.77
N TYR A 60 -15.77 -7.23 21.81
CA TYR A 60 -14.34 -7.36 21.57
C TYR A 60 -13.63 -6.06 21.95
N GLY A 61 -12.42 -6.17 22.51
CA GLY A 61 -11.58 -5.00 22.74
C GLY A 61 -11.19 -4.35 21.42
N TYR A 62 -11.24 -3.03 21.37
CA TYR A 62 -10.82 -2.26 20.18
C TYR A 62 -9.39 -2.55 19.71
N SER A 63 -8.55 -3.08 20.60
CA SER A 63 -7.17 -3.44 20.29
C SER A 63 -7.01 -4.72 19.47
N ALA A 64 -8.04 -5.57 19.40
CA ALA A 64 -7.99 -6.85 18.68
C ALA A 64 -8.64 -6.77 17.28
N ILE A 65 -9.63 -5.89 17.10
CA ILE A 65 -10.32 -5.72 15.82
C ILE A 65 -9.58 -4.66 15.01
N PRO A 66 -9.12 -4.97 13.78
CA PRO A 66 -8.46 -3.98 12.95
C PRO A 66 -9.31 -2.74 12.73
N VAL A 67 -8.75 -1.56 12.90
CA VAL A 67 -9.40 -0.29 12.56
C VAL A 67 -9.47 -0.16 11.04
N LEU A 68 -10.39 0.65 10.54
CA LEU A 68 -10.47 0.99 9.13
C LEU A 68 -9.95 2.39 8.87
N TYR A 69 -9.16 2.50 7.80
CA TYR A 69 -8.67 3.75 7.26
C TYR A 69 -9.41 4.08 5.96
N GLY A 70 -9.82 5.33 5.81
CA GLY A 70 -10.37 5.89 4.58
C GLY A 70 -9.36 6.77 3.88
N LEU A 71 -9.62 7.06 2.61
CA LEU A 71 -8.85 8.08 1.89
C LEU A 71 -9.28 9.47 2.36
N MET A 72 -8.33 10.37 2.52
CA MET A 72 -8.66 11.79 2.60
C MET A 72 -9.21 12.23 1.23
N GLN A 73 -10.33 12.94 1.23
CA GLN A 73 -10.82 13.51 -0.01
C GLN A 73 -9.78 14.52 -0.52
N THR A 74 -9.14 14.18 -1.62
CA THR A 74 -8.46 15.18 -2.41
C THR A 74 -9.56 15.96 -3.12
N GLY A 75 -9.74 17.23 -2.74
CA GLY A 75 -10.51 18.16 -3.57
C GLY A 75 -9.88 18.23 -4.97
N GLU A 76 -10.50 18.93 -5.90
CA GLU A 76 -9.88 19.20 -7.21
C GLU A 76 -8.47 19.77 -6.98
N ILE A 77 -7.43 18.95 -7.23
CA ILE A 77 -6.05 19.37 -7.05
C ILE A 77 -5.74 20.31 -8.23
N VAL A 78 -5.91 21.58 -8.01
CA VAL A 78 -5.36 22.59 -8.90
C VAL A 78 -3.86 22.63 -8.61
N PHE A 79 -3.06 22.07 -9.51
CA PHE A 79 -1.62 22.18 -9.41
C PHE A 79 -1.22 23.65 -9.58
N ASP A 80 -0.77 24.25 -8.49
CA ASP A 80 -0.19 25.60 -8.49
C ASP A 80 1.32 25.48 -8.17
N PRO A 81 2.20 25.79 -9.14
CA PRO A 81 3.65 25.83 -8.90
C PRO A 81 4.05 26.75 -7.72
N GLU A 82 3.25 27.75 -7.40
CA GLU A 82 3.51 28.65 -6.29
C GLU A 82 3.41 27.95 -4.93
N ASN A 83 2.63 26.86 -4.82
CA ASN A 83 2.53 26.11 -3.57
C ASN A 83 3.88 25.49 -3.15
N LEU A 84 4.64 24.96 -4.08
CA LEU A 84 6.00 24.46 -3.80
C LEU A 84 6.99 25.60 -3.48
N ALA A 85 6.79 26.76 -4.07
CA ALA A 85 7.59 27.94 -3.74
C ALA A 85 7.33 28.44 -2.33
N GLN A 86 6.06 28.42 -1.89
CA GLN A 86 5.66 28.83 -0.53
C GLN A 86 6.20 27.89 0.54
N THR A 87 6.27 26.58 0.30
CA THR A 87 6.86 25.61 1.24
C THR A 87 8.37 25.73 1.36
N GLY A 88 9.03 26.47 0.46
CA GLY A 88 10.48 26.59 0.40
C GLY A 88 11.18 25.39 -0.30
N SER A 89 10.45 24.40 -0.75
CA SER A 89 11.01 23.19 -1.40
C SER A 89 11.86 23.55 -2.62
N ILE A 90 11.40 24.47 -3.46
CA ILE A 90 12.16 24.93 -4.63
C ILE A 90 13.51 25.52 -4.25
N ARG A 91 13.61 26.22 -3.10
CA ARG A 91 14.88 26.82 -2.66
C ARG A 91 15.93 25.79 -2.31
N VAL A 92 15.53 24.67 -1.69
CA VAL A 92 16.46 23.60 -1.32
C VAL A 92 16.80 22.69 -2.50
N GLN A 93 15.91 22.61 -3.49
CA GLN A 93 16.14 21.86 -4.73
C GLN A 93 17.14 22.55 -5.67
N ASN A 94 17.29 23.87 -5.57
CA ASN A 94 18.18 24.66 -6.41
C ASN A 94 19.55 24.89 -5.75
N PRO A 95 20.60 25.26 -6.54
CA PRO A 95 21.89 25.65 -6.00
C PRO A 95 21.75 26.76 -4.93
N PRO A 96 22.57 26.77 -3.85
CA PRO A 96 23.75 25.89 -3.68
C PRO A 96 23.45 24.53 -3.05
N LEU A 97 22.23 24.28 -2.56
CA LEU A 97 21.92 23.05 -1.83
C LEU A 97 21.68 21.85 -2.75
N SER A 98 20.93 22.05 -3.84
CA SER A 98 20.60 21.03 -4.84
C SER A 98 20.03 19.71 -4.23
N LEU A 99 19.24 19.82 -3.15
CA LEU A 99 18.66 18.68 -2.45
C LEU A 99 17.38 18.26 -3.14
N GLN A 100 17.42 17.17 -3.90
CA GLN A 100 16.32 16.67 -4.69
C GLN A 100 15.91 15.24 -4.31
N GLY A 101 16.46 14.69 -3.23
CA GLY A 101 16.13 13.35 -2.72
C GLY A 101 16.92 12.21 -3.35
N ALA A 102 18.00 12.48 -4.09
CA ALA A 102 18.87 11.43 -4.63
C ALA A 102 19.44 10.55 -3.50
N GLY A 103 19.35 9.22 -3.64
CA GLY A 103 19.78 8.25 -2.63
C GLY A 103 18.79 8.04 -1.48
N VAL A 104 17.61 8.63 -1.54
CA VAL A 104 16.51 8.41 -0.60
C VAL A 104 15.43 7.57 -1.26
N VAL A 105 14.79 6.69 -0.51
CA VAL A 105 13.59 5.96 -0.92
C VAL A 105 12.38 6.56 -0.22
N LEU A 106 11.33 6.88 -0.97
CA LEU A 106 10.03 7.24 -0.44
C LEU A 106 9.07 6.06 -0.57
N GLY A 107 8.48 5.65 0.56
CA GLY A 107 7.46 4.62 0.62
C GLY A 107 6.06 5.22 0.54
N PHE A 108 5.19 4.61 -0.28
CA PHE A 108 3.78 4.98 -0.41
C PHE A 108 2.90 3.78 -0.10
N ILE A 109 1.98 3.94 0.85
CA ILE A 109 0.96 2.97 1.21
C ILE A 109 -0.39 3.60 0.87
N ASP A 110 -0.97 3.21 -0.27
CA ASP A 110 -2.13 3.91 -0.82
C ASP A 110 -2.95 3.01 -1.78
N THR A 111 -3.72 3.62 -2.69
CA THR A 111 -4.55 2.94 -3.70
C THR A 111 -3.76 2.31 -4.84
N GLY A 112 -2.44 2.48 -4.86
CA GLY A 112 -1.54 2.06 -5.91
C GLY A 112 -0.83 3.21 -6.60
N ILE A 113 -0.27 2.95 -7.76
CA ILE A 113 0.43 3.94 -8.60
C ILE A 113 0.26 3.61 -10.07
N ARG A 114 0.06 4.61 -10.89
CA ARG A 114 0.14 4.50 -12.35
C ARG A 114 1.62 4.56 -12.77
N TYR A 115 2.30 3.44 -12.60
CA TYR A 115 3.75 3.32 -12.80
C TYR A 115 4.20 3.63 -14.23
N GLU A 116 3.29 3.55 -15.19
CA GLU A 116 3.53 3.82 -16.62
C GLU A 116 3.71 5.30 -16.93
N LEU A 117 3.38 6.20 -16.01
CA LEU A 117 3.50 7.64 -16.22
C LEU A 117 4.96 8.11 -16.21
N ASP A 118 5.31 9.00 -17.13
CA ASP A 118 6.65 9.55 -17.26
C ASP A 118 7.13 10.29 -16.00
N VAL A 119 6.19 10.80 -15.21
CA VAL A 119 6.47 11.50 -13.95
C VAL A 119 7.25 10.63 -12.93
N PHE A 120 7.23 9.31 -13.08
CA PHE A 120 7.93 8.36 -12.23
C PHE A 120 9.16 7.72 -12.91
N ARG A 121 9.60 8.26 -14.05
CA ARG A 121 10.78 7.75 -14.78
C ARG A 121 12.01 8.63 -14.54
N ARG A 122 13.16 8.04 -14.81
CA ARG A 122 14.43 8.75 -14.93
C ARG A 122 14.59 9.29 -16.34
N GLU A 123 15.60 10.14 -16.54
CA GLU A 123 15.95 10.70 -17.86
C GLU A 123 16.30 9.63 -18.91
N ASP A 124 16.83 8.48 -18.47
CA ASP A 124 17.14 7.33 -19.32
C ASP A 124 15.92 6.45 -19.65
N GLY A 125 14.73 6.84 -19.17
CA GLY A 125 13.47 6.13 -19.36
C GLY A 125 13.23 5.00 -18.36
N SER A 126 14.19 4.65 -17.48
CA SER A 126 14.01 3.63 -16.45
C SER A 126 13.09 4.12 -15.33
N SER A 127 12.45 3.19 -14.65
CA SER A 127 11.56 3.50 -13.53
C SER A 127 12.33 3.95 -12.29
N ARG A 128 11.79 4.92 -11.57
CA ARG A 128 12.21 5.24 -10.19
C ARG A 128 11.54 4.34 -9.16
N ILE A 129 10.52 3.56 -9.55
CA ILE A 129 9.86 2.62 -8.66
C ILE A 129 10.75 1.40 -8.50
N MET A 130 11.24 1.18 -7.29
CA MET A 130 12.12 0.05 -6.93
C MET A 130 11.34 -1.25 -6.77
N ALA A 131 10.17 -1.13 -6.13
CA ALA A 131 9.33 -2.24 -5.77
C ALA A 131 7.88 -1.77 -5.65
N LEU A 132 6.96 -2.62 -6.08
CA LEU A 132 5.52 -2.41 -6.03
C LEU A 132 4.87 -3.70 -5.53
N TRP A 133 4.34 -3.67 -4.30
CA TRP A 133 3.54 -4.76 -3.77
C TRP A 133 2.05 -4.45 -3.94
N ASP A 134 1.39 -5.21 -4.80
CA ASP A 134 -0.06 -5.11 -4.99
C ASP A 134 -0.75 -6.20 -4.16
N GLN A 135 -1.38 -5.79 -3.06
CA GLN A 135 -2.11 -6.70 -2.18
C GLN A 135 -3.41 -7.23 -2.81
N THR A 136 -3.87 -6.66 -3.93
CA THR A 136 -5.10 -7.08 -4.60
C THR A 136 -4.89 -8.20 -5.62
N ILE A 137 -3.68 -8.36 -6.15
CA ILE A 137 -3.33 -9.35 -7.18
C ILE A 137 -2.72 -10.59 -6.50
N GLN A 138 -3.24 -11.78 -6.82
CA GLN A 138 -2.84 -13.01 -6.17
C GLN A 138 -2.17 -14.04 -7.11
N ASP A 139 -1.97 -13.68 -8.38
CA ASP A 139 -1.49 -14.62 -9.40
C ASP A 139 0.04 -14.72 -9.48
N GLY A 140 0.76 -13.79 -8.84
CA GLY A 140 2.22 -13.79 -8.77
C GLY A 140 2.75 -14.16 -7.37
N GLU A 141 4.06 -14.00 -7.19
CA GLU A 141 4.73 -14.26 -5.92
C GLU A 141 4.58 -13.07 -4.97
N PRO A 142 4.22 -13.30 -3.71
CA PRO A 142 4.25 -12.25 -2.70
C PRO A 142 5.70 -11.85 -2.38
N PRO A 143 5.91 -10.69 -1.72
CA PRO A 143 7.23 -10.35 -1.20
C PRO A 143 7.76 -11.41 -0.23
N ASP A 144 9.07 -11.51 -0.09
CA ASP A 144 9.68 -12.47 0.83
C ASP A 144 9.21 -12.25 2.28
N GLY A 145 8.77 -13.32 2.91
CA GLY A 145 8.21 -13.29 4.27
C GLY A 145 6.75 -12.82 4.38
N PHE A 146 6.06 -12.60 3.25
CA PHE A 146 4.63 -12.29 3.19
C PHE A 146 3.82 -13.43 2.57
N LEU A 147 2.50 -13.46 2.85
CA LEU A 147 1.66 -14.61 2.49
C LEU A 147 0.68 -14.32 1.34
N TYR A 148 0.54 -13.07 0.90
CA TYR A 148 -0.45 -12.66 -0.10
C TYR A 148 0.04 -11.47 -0.92
N GLY A 149 -0.73 -11.15 -1.98
CA GLY A 149 -0.36 -10.09 -2.91
C GLY A 149 0.65 -10.57 -3.96
N THR A 150 1.08 -9.65 -4.79
CA THR A 150 2.11 -9.87 -5.80
C THR A 150 3.10 -8.73 -5.77
N GLU A 151 4.39 -9.05 -5.73
CA GLU A 151 5.46 -8.08 -5.82
C GLU A 151 5.95 -7.94 -7.27
N TYR A 152 6.17 -6.70 -7.68
CA TYR A 152 6.81 -6.32 -8.95
C TYR A 152 8.08 -5.54 -8.67
N THR A 153 9.20 -6.07 -9.10
CA THR A 153 10.52 -5.46 -8.99
C THR A 153 10.73 -4.39 -10.05
N ARG A 154 11.69 -3.48 -9.84
CA ARG A 154 12.11 -2.48 -10.86
C ARG A 154 12.38 -3.13 -12.22
N ALA A 155 13.09 -4.25 -12.24
CA ALA A 155 13.42 -4.93 -13.49
C ALA A 155 12.17 -5.43 -14.26
N GLN A 156 11.13 -5.85 -13.56
CA GLN A 156 9.85 -6.22 -14.18
C GLN A 156 9.10 -5.00 -14.68
N ILE A 157 9.09 -3.91 -13.91
CA ILE A 157 8.49 -2.63 -14.30
C ILE A 157 9.20 -2.06 -15.53
N ASP A 158 10.54 -2.00 -15.52
CA ASP A 158 11.33 -1.51 -16.68
C ASP A 158 11.08 -2.33 -17.93
N ARG A 159 10.95 -3.65 -17.80
CA ARG A 159 10.60 -4.52 -18.93
C ARG A 159 9.19 -4.22 -19.45
N ALA A 160 8.22 -4.02 -18.54
CA ALA A 160 6.85 -3.67 -18.93
C ALA A 160 6.82 -2.33 -19.69
N LEU A 161 7.55 -1.32 -19.22
CA LEU A 161 7.63 0.00 -19.84
C LEU A 161 8.24 0.00 -21.26
N GLN A 162 8.89 -1.08 -21.68
CA GLN A 162 9.42 -1.25 -23.03
C GLN A 162 8.40 -1.88 -23.99
N THR A 163 7.21 -2.23 -23.52
CA THR A 163 6.14 -2.82 -24.34
C THR A 163 5.06 -1.79 -24.66
N GLU A 164 4.27 -2.07 -25.70
CA GLU A 164 3.12 -1.23 -26.07
C GLU A 164 2.00 -1.26 -25.01
N GLU A 165 1.87 -2.40 -24.29
CA GLU A 165 0.87 -2.62 -23.26
C GLU A 165 1.53 -3.06 -21.94
N PRO A 166 2.11 -2.13 -21.16
CA PRO A 166 2.84 -2.44 -19.92
C PRO A 166 2.01 -3.25 -18.91
N THR A 167 0.71 -3.00 -18.86
CA THR A 167 -0.23 -3.64 -17.92
C THR A 167 -0.46 -5.13 -18.18
N LEU A 168 -0.04 -5.66 -19.33
CA LEU A 168 -0.04 -7.12 -19.57
C LEU A 168 1.06 -7.83 -18.77
N LEU A 169 2.17 -7.16 -18.49
CA LEU A 169 3.29 -7.71 -17.72
C LEU A 169 3.21 -7.34 -16.24
N VAL A 170 2.77 -6.12 -15.94
CA VAL A 170 2.58 -5.60 -14.58
C VAL A 170 1.15 -5.08 -14.47
N PRO A 171 0.17 -5.94 -14.16
CA PRO A 171 -1.25 -5.59 -14.17
C PRO A 171 -1.70 -4.72 -13.00
N SER A 172 -0.80 -4.31 -12.13
CA SER A 172 -1.11 -3.39 -11.04
C SER A 172 -1.49 -2.01 -11.60
N ALA A 173 -2.63 -1.49 -11.17
CA ALA A 173 -3.14 -0.21 -11.62
C ALA A 173 -3.78 0.57 -10.45
N ASP A 174 -3.58 1.87 -10.42
CA ASP A 174 -4.30 2.78 -9.53
C ASP A 174 -5.58 3.29 -10.21
N THR A 175 -6.69 2.62 -9.98
CA THR A 175 -8.00 2.97 -10.55
C THR A 175 -8.69 4.13 -9.81
N ASN A 176 -8.25 4.42 -8.57
CA ASN A 176 -8.76 5.53 -7.78
C ASN A 176 -8.04 6.84 -8.11
N GLY A 177 -6.74 6.78 -8.33
CA GLY A 177 -5.87 7.90 -8.64
C GLY A 177 -5.26 8.61 -7.41
N HIS A 178 -5.73 8.31 -6.19
CA HIS A 178 -5.24 8.98 -4.98
C HIS A 178 -3.75 8.71 -4.75
N GLY A 179 -3.32 7.45 -4.76
CA GLY A 179 -1.91 7.10 -4.56
C GLY A 179 -0.99 7.68 -5.63
N THR A 180 -1.44 7.68 -6.90
CA THR A 180 -0.71 8.32 -8.00
C THR A 180 -0.53 9.82 -7.78
N GLN A 181 -1.56 10.50 -7.31
CA GLN A 181 -1.50 11.94 -6.99
C GLN A 181 -0.54 12.21 -5.83
N MET A 182 -0.64 11.44 -4.74
CA MET A 182 0.25 11.57 -3.57
C MET A 182 1.71 11.34 -3.96
N ALA A 183 2.00 10.28 -4.70
CA ALA A 183 3.33 9.99 -5.20
C ALA A 183 3.85 11.08 -6.16
N SER A 184 2.99 11.64 -7.01
CA SER A 184 3.37 12.72 -7.93
C SER A 184 3.78 13.98 -7.17
N VAL A 185 2.97 14.42 -6.20
CA VAL A 185 3.26 15.62 -5.39
C VAL A 185 4.55 15.45 -4.59
N ALA A 186 4.78 14.27 -4.04
CA ALA A 186 5.97 14.01 -3.22
C ALA A 186 7.23 13.79 -4.07
N ALA A 187 7.14 12.96 -5.10
CA ALA A 187 8.30 12.42 -5.82
C ALA A 187 8.25 12.61 -7.35
N GLY A 188 7.21 13.22 -7.89
CA GLY A 188 7.06 13.34 -9.34
C GLY A 188 8.11 14.25 -9.99
N SER A 189 8.45 13.97 -11.25
CA SER A 189 9.34 14.81 -12.05
C SER A 189 8.99 14.67 -13.55
N ILE A 190 8.67 15.79 -14.19
CA ILE A 190 8.56 15.88 -15.66
C ILE A 190 9.45 17.02 -16.13
N LEU A 191 10.36 16.72 -17.03
CA LEU A 191 11.33 17.65 -17.60
C LEU A 191 11.19 17.77 -19.11
N ASP A 192 9.98 17.65 -19.69
CA ASP A 192 9.83 17.63 -21.14
C ASP A 192 8.86 18.71 -21.65
N GLN A 193 9.15 19.16 -22.91
CA GLN A 193 8.31 20.03 -23.76
C GLN A 193 7.79 21.33 -23.15
N GLY A 194 8.59 21.95 -22.26
CA GLY A 194 8.23 23.24 -21.65
C GLY A 194 7.30 23.14 -20.45
N LEU A 195 6.90 21.93 -20.05
CA LEU A 195 6.24 21.64 -18.79
C LEU A 195 7.30 21.16 -17.80
N THR A 196 7.57 21.98 -16.77
CA THR A 196 8.40 21.57 -15.66
C THR A 196 7.51 21.28 -14.47
N PHE A 197 7.29 20.00 -14.18
CA PHE A 197 6.65 19.58 -12.95
C PHE A 197 7.70 18.94 -12.04
N ARG A 198 7.79 19.41 -10.80
CA ARG A 198 8.66 18.81 -9.78
C ARG A 198 7.88 18.66 -8.49
N GLY A 199 7.87 17.45 -7.94
CA GLY A 199 7.44 17.18 -6.58
C GLY A 199 8.45 17.67 -5.55
N ALA A 200 8.18 17.38 -4.28
CA ALA A 200 9.05 17.81 -3.18
C ALA A 200 10.44 17.16 -3.23
N ALA A 201 10.55 15.92 -3.71
CA ALA A 201 11.79 15.15 -3.81
C ALA A 201 11.89 14.40 -5.16
N PRO A 202 12.14 15.13 -6.29
CA PRO A 202 11.97 14.61 -7.64
C PRO A 202 13.01 13.57 -8.07
N GLN A 203 14.08 13.34 -7.29
CA GLN A 203 15.13 12.35 -7.59
C GLN A 203 15.13 11.16 -6.63
N THR A 204 14.13 11.02 -5.78
CA THR A 204 14.01 9.85 -4.89
C THR A 204 13.69 8.59 -5.69
N ASP A 205 14.12 7.46 -5.17
CA ASP A 205 13.54 6.17 -5.51
C ASP A 205 12.21 5.99 -4.78
N ILE A 206 11.34 5.14 -5.32
CA ILE A 206 9.96 4.98 -4.86
C ILE A 206 9.71 3.51 -4.54
N ALA A 207 9.10 3.22 -3.39
CA ALA A 207 8.54 1.93 -3.08
C ALA A 207 7.04 2.08 -2.82
N VAL A 208 6.22 1.17 -3.32
CA VAL A 208 4.76 1.32 -3.28
C VAL A 208 4.11 0.06 -2.74
N VAL A 209 3.15 0.24 -1.85
CA VAL A 209 2.20 -0.79 -1.48
C VAL A 209 0.81 -0.33 -1.88
N LYS A 210 0.18 -1.10 -2.76
CA LYS A 210 -1.24 -0.95 -3.08
C LYS A 210 -2.06 -1.79 -2.13
N LEU A 211 -2.82 -1.13 -1.29
CA LEU A 211 -3.67 -1.78 -0.29
C LEU A 211 -4.85 -2.51 -0.94
N LYS A 212 -5.17 -3.70 -0.42
CA LYS A 212 -6.43 -4.37 -0.75
C LYS A 212 -7.60 -3.75 0.02
N PRO A 213 -8.82 -3.77 -0.52
CA PRO A 213 -10.01 -3.33 0.19
C PRO A 213 -10.22 -4.12 1.48
N ALA A 214 -10.73 -3.44 2.50
CA ALA A 214 -11.11 -4.07 3.75
C ALA A 214 -12.18 -5.15 3.54
N LYS A 215 -12.11 -6.23 4.31
CA LYS A 215 -13.10 -7.31 4.30
C LYS A 215 -14.49 -6.80 4.66
N GLN A 216 -15.52 -7.40 4.06
CA GLN A 216 -16.90 -6.95 4.22
C GLN A 216 -17.37 -6.93 5.67
N TYR A 217 -16.97 -7.93 6.49
CA TYR A 217 -17.37 -7.97 7.89
C TYR A 217 -16.87 -6.77 8.73
N LEU A 218 -15.68 -6.22 8.40
CA LEU A 218 -15.18 -5.00 9.04
C LEU A 218 -15.95 -3.77 8.55
N ARG A 219 -16.24 -3.71 7.24
CA ARG A 219 -17.08 -2.64 6.69
C ARG A 219 -18.46 -2.61 7.34
N ASP A 220 -19.08 -3.78 7.53
CA ASP A 220 -20.38 -3.92 8.22
C ASP A 220 -20.27 -3.49 9.69
N TYR A 221 -19.20 -3.91 10.38
CA TYR A 221 -18.95 -3.58 11.78
C TYR A 221 -18.79 -2.06 12.00
N TYR A 222 -18.06 -1.39 11.11
CA TYR A 222 -17.83 0.06 11.18
C TYR A 222 -18.86 0.89 10.42
N LEU A 223 -19.90 0.26 9.89
CA LEU A 223 -21.01 0.92 9.13
C LEU A 223 -20.50 1.73 7.94
N VAL A 224 -19.49 1.23 7.24
CA VAL A 224 -18.95 1.89 6.04
C VAL A 224 -19.92 1.70 4.89
N ALA A 225 -20.37 2.80 4.29
CA ALA A 225 -21.27 2.77 3.16
C ALA A 225 -20.66 2.06 1.94
N ASP A 226 -21.54 1.47 1.10
CA ASP A 226 -21.11 0.85 -0.14
C ASP A 226 -20.39 1.83 -1.07
N GLY A 227 -19.34 1.34 -1.73
CA GLY A 227 -18.53 2.15 -2.66
C GLY A 227 -17.53 3.10 -2.01
N VAL A 228 -17.57 3.31 -0.70
CA VAL A 228 -16.56 4.12 0.00
C VAL A 228 -15.27 3.30 0.16
N PRO A 229 -14.10 3.78 -0.31
CA PRO A 229 -12.83 3.10 -0.09
C PRO A 229 -12.53 2.98 1.42
N ALA A 230 -12.17 1.77 1.85
CA ALA A 230 -11.76 1.50 3.21
C ALA A 230 -10.71 0.40 3.23
N TYR A 231 -9.69 0.56 4.05
CA TYR A 231 -8.52 -0.31 4.18
C TYR A 231 -8.36 -0.72 5.64
N GLN A 232 -7.97 -1.94 5.90
CA GLN A 232 -7.87 -2.46 7.27
C GLN A 232 -6.45 -2.32 7.82
N GLU A 233 -6.38 -2.08 9.12
CA GLU A 233 -5.15 -1.76 9.86
C GLU A 233 -4.05 -2.82 9.67
N ASN A 234 -4.37 -4.10 9.78
CA ASN A 234 -3.39 -5.16 9.62
C ASN A 234 -2.73 -5.17 8.24
N ASP A 235 -3.46 -4.79 7.17
CA ASP A 235 -2.86 -4.66 5.83
C ASP A 235 -1.93 -3.45 5.74
N VAL A 236 -2.24 -2.37 6.47
CA VAL A 236 -1.35 -1.20 6.61
C VAL A 236 -0.11 -1.57 7.43
N MET A 237 -0.26 -2.32 8.53
CA MET A 237 0.88 -2.79 9.34
C MET A 237 1.84 -3.65 8.51
N GLU A 238 1.30 -4.59 7.72
CA GLU A 238 2.10 -5.39 6.77
C GLU A 238 2.79 -4.52 5.72
N ALA A 239 2.10 -3.48 5.22
CA ALA A 239 2.68 -2.55 4.26
C ALA A 239 3.83 -1.73 4.87
N VAL A 240 3.72 -1.30 6.12
CA VAL A 240 4.81 -0.61 6.85
C VAL A 240 6.01 -1.54 7.04
N ARG A 241 5.77 -2.81 7.38
CA ARG A 241 6.83 -3.82 7.50
C ARG A 241 7.57 -4.05 6.17
N TYR A 242 6.84 -4.00 5.05
CA TYR A 242 7.42 -4.20 3.72
C TYR A 242 8.35 -3.05 3.31
N LEU A 243 8.03 -1.80 3.64
CA LEU A 243 8.79 -0.59 3.30
C LEU A 243 10.00 -0.40 4.20
#